data_5fac0e0a924338551058121804b289a3
#
_entry.id   5fac0e0a924338551058121804b289a3
#
_cell.length_a   1.000
_cell.length_b   1.000
_cell.length_c   1.000
_cell.angle_alpha   90.00
_cell.angle_beta   90.00
_cell.angle_gamma   90.00
#
_symmetry.space_group_name_H-M   'P 1'
#
loop_
_entity.id
_entity.type
_entity.pdbx_description
1 polymer ?
#
loop_
_entity_poly.entity_id
_entity_poly.type
_entity_poly.pdbx_seq_one_letter_code
_entity_poly.pdbx_strand_id
1 'polypeptide(L)'
;MTSDAPAVILDGATLRVTGSVDADSVIPLRKQGEQLINGAQSSLTVDLAGLGTAHSVVLSMLLCWHRLALSRQVSLTFEGASDRLLSLAALSNLKDQIPGFA
;
A
#
# COMPACT_ATOMS: atom_id res chain seq x y z
N MET A 1 -13.80 -21.61 7.67
CA MET A 1 -13.08 -21.16 6.49
C MET A 1 -12.38 -19.84 6.75
N THR A 2 -11.12 -19.85 6.60
CA THR A 2 -10.36 -18.62 6.73
C THR A 2 -10.41 -17.84 5.44
N SER A 3 -10.45 -16.55 5.59
CA SER A 3 -10.42 -15.67 4.48
C SER A 3 -9.18 -14.79 4.57
N ASP A 4 -8.35 -14.85 3.54
CA ASP A 4 -7.24 -13.93 3.38
C ASP A 4 -7.65 -12.75 2.49
N ALA A 5 -8.94 -12.46 2.46
CA ALA A 5 -9.43 -11.34 1.67
C ALA A 5 -8.70 -10.05 2.06
N PRO A 6 -8.19 -9.31 1.09
CA PRO A 6 -7.46 -8.10 1.41
C PRO A 6 -8.39 -7.01 1.93
N ALA A 7 -7.88 -6.20 2.81
CA ALA A 7 -8.60 -5.07 3.36
C ALA A 7 -7.65 -3.91 3.59
N VAL A 8 -8.18 -2.70 3.49
CA VAL A 8 -7.48 -1.49 3.89
C VAL A 8 -8.37 -0.74 4.86
N ILE A 9 -7.82 -0.42 6.02
CA ILE A 9 -8.56 0.20 7.11
C ILE A 9 -7.78 1.43 7.56
N LEU A 10 -8.49 2.53 7.77
CA LEU A 10 -7.89 3.74 8.33
C LEU A 10 -8.08 3.73 9.83
N ASP A 11 -6.97 3.81 10.55
CA ASP A 11 -6.93 3.87 12.01
C ASP A 11 -6.08 5.07 12.40
N GLY A 12 -6.74 6.17 12.78
CA GLY A 12 -6.04 7.43 13.03
C GLY A 12 -5.37 7.94 11.76
N ALA A 13 -4.05 8.05 11.77
CA ALA A 13 -3.26 8.46 10.61
C ALA A 13 -2.56 7.28 9.95
N THR A 14 -3.01 6.05 10.22
CA THR A 14 -2.41 4.83 9.68
C THR A 14 -3.40 4.08 8.81
N LEU A 15 -3.00 3.80 7.57
CA LEU A 15 -3.72 2.89 6.69
C LEU A 15 -3.14 1.49 6.87
N ARG A 16 -3.95 0.57 7.35
CA ARG A 16 -3.51 -0.82 7.51
C ARG A 16 -3.98 -1.64 6.34
N VAL A 17 -3.05 -2.30 5.68
CA VAL A 17 -3.32 -3.18 4.56
C VAL A 17 -3.05 -4.61 5.02
N THR A 18 -4.07 -5.45 4.93
CA THR A 18 -3.98 -6.83 5.41
C THR A 18 -4.48 -7.80 4.35
N GLY A 19 -4.15 -9.08 4.54
CA GLY A 19 -4.63 -10.15 3.68
C GLY A 19 -3.76 -10.38 2.48
N SER A 20 -4.29 -11.15 1.54
CA SER A 20 -3.59 -11.52 0.31
C SER A 20 -4.22 -10.80 -0.88
N VAL A 21 -3.37 -10.19 -1.69
CA VAL A 21 -3.81 -9.40 -2.85
C VAL A 21 -3.45 -10.14 -4.12
N ASP A 22 -4.42 -10.30 -5.01
CA ASP A 22 -4.19 -10.88 -6.33
C ASP A 22 -4.70 -9.91 -7.41
N ALA A 23 -4.62 -10.35 -8.66
CA ALA A 23 -5.02 -9.52 -9.79
C ALA A 23 -6.50 -9.12 -9.74
N ASP A 24 -7.35 -9.97 -9.16
CA ASP A 24 -8.78 -9.70 -9.07
C ASP A 24 -9.14 -8.79 -7.92
N SER A 25 -8.44 -8.92 -6.79
CA SER A 25 -8.77 -8.17 -5.58
C SER A 25 -8.06 -6.82 -5.50
N VAL A 26 -7.00 -6.60 -6.30
CA VAL A 26 -6.22 -5.37 -6.24
C VAL A 26 -7.04 -4.15 -6.65
N ILE A 27 -7.93 -4.30 -7.61
CA ILE A 27 -8.69 -3.16 -8.14
C ILE A 27 -9.63 -2.57 -7.08
N PRO A 28 -10.51 -3.36 -6.43
CA PRO A 28 -11.35 -2.80 -5.38
C PRO A 28 -10.53 -2.32 -4.17
N LEU A 29 -9.47 -3.02 -3.83
CA LEU A 29 -8.60 -2.61 -2.72
C LEU A 29 -7.94 -1.27 -3.01
N ARG A 30 -7.42 -1.09 -4.22
CA ARG A 30 -6.81 0.17 -4.63
C ARG A 30 -7.81 1.32 -4.52
N LYS A 31 -9.04 1.10 -4.99
CA LYS A 31 -10.08 2.12 -4.92
C LYS A 31 -10.42 2.50 -3.50
N GLN A 32 -10.48 1.53 -2.59
CA GLN A 32 -10.74 1.80 -1.18
C GLN A 32 -9.65 2.67 -0.57
N GLY A 33 -8.40 2.33 -0.86
CA GLY A 33 -7.26 3.11 -0.39
C GLY A 33 -7.27 4.52 -0.95
N GLU A 34 -7.60 4.67 -2.23
CA GLU A 34 -7.69 5.98 -2.88
C GLU A 34 -8.74 6.85 -2.22
N GLN A 35 -9.89 6.28 -1.87
CA GLN A 35 -10.95 7.02 -1.17
C GLN A 35 -10.48 7.54 0.19
N LEU A 36 -9.74 6.71 0.92
CA LEU A 36 -9.21 7.09 2.22
C LEU A 36 -8.15 8.18 2.09
N ILE A 37 -7.30 8.09 1.08
CA ILE A 37 -6.28 9.09 0.81
C ILE A 37 -6.92 10.42 0.40
N ASN A 38 -7.96 10.37 -0.43
CA ASN A 38 -8.67 11.57 -0.86
C ASN A 38 -9.32 12.31 0.31
N GLY A 39 -9.69 11.59 1.36
CA GLY A 39 -10.27 12.18 2.56
C GLY A 39 -9.24 12.65 3.57
N ALA A 40 -7.96 12.38 3.35
CA ALA A 40 -6.92 12.75 4.29
C ALA A 40 -6.53 14.22 4.12
N GLN A 41 -6.17 14.84 5.23
CA GLN A 41 -5.77 16.25 5.24
C GLN A 41 -4.30 16.44 5.60
N SER A 42 -3.61 15.36 5.94
CA SER A 42 -2.22 15.42 6.37
C SER A 42 -1.52 14.12 6.03
N SER A 43 -0.31 13.94 6.56
CA SER A 43 0.48 12.74 6.31
C SER A 43 -0.19 11.49 6.84
N LEU A 44 -0.01 10.39 6.12
CA LEU A 44 -0.49 9.07 6.50
C LEU A 44 0.66 8.08 6.48
N THR A 45 0.60 7.11 7.37
CA THR A 45 1.50 5.95 7.36
C THR A 45 0.71 4.76 6.82
N VAL A 46 1.30 4.04 5.87
CA VAL A 46 0.70 2.81 5.35
C VAL A 46 1.43 1.64 6.00
N ASP A 47 0.70 0.89 6.81
CA ASP A 47 1.25 -0.27 7.53
C ASP A 47 1.00 -1.52 6.70
N LEU A 48 2.08 -2.16 6.28
CA LEU A 48 2.06 -3.35 5.43
C LEU A 48 2.37 -4.62 6.21
N ALA A 49 2.49 -4.53 7.53
CA ALA A 49 2.87 -5.69 8.35
C ALA A 49 1.87 -6.84 8.26
N GLY A 50 0.58 -6.55 8.03
CA GLY A 50 -0.46 -7.56 7.89
C GLY A 50 -0.65 -8.08 6.48
N LEU A 51 0.14 -7.58 5.52
CA LEU A 51 0.01 -7.99 4.13
C LEU A 51 0.73 -9.31 3.91
N GLY A 52 -0.03 -10.32 3.46
CA GLY A 52 0.50 -11.67 3.27
C GLY A 52 1.03 -11.96 1.87
N THR A 53 1.00 -10.98 0.99
CA THR A 53 1.34 -11.18 -0.42
C THR A 53 2.52 -10.29 -0.82
N ALA A 54 3.41 -10.82 -1.64
CA ALA A 54 4.52 -10.07 -2.20
C ALA A 54 4.55 -10.28 -3.72
N HIS A 55 3.69 -9.55 -4.44
CA HIS A 55 3.58 -9.60 -5.90
C HIS A 55 3.73 -8.21 -6.49
N SER A 56 4.11 -8.17 -7.77
CA SER A 56 4.26 -6.91 -8.50
C SER A 56 3.00 -6.05 -8.47
N VAL A 57 1.83 -6.68 -8.46
CA VAL A 57 0.56 -5.98 -8.41
C VAL A 57 0.41 -5.14 -7.15
N VAL A 58 0.98 -5.61 -6.04
CA VAL A 58 0.99 -4.85 -4.78
C VAL A 58 1.81 -3.59 -4.93
N LEU A 59 3.01 -3.71 -5.51
CA LEU A 59 3.89 -2.56 -5.72
C LEU A 59 3.23 -1.50 -6.60
N SER A 60 2.55 -1.94 -7.64
CA SER A 60 1.82 -1.03 -8.52
C SER A 60 0.74 -0.27 -7.76
N MET A 61 0.01 -0.96 -6.89
CA MET A 61 -1.01 -0.34 -6.05
C MET A 61 -0.40 0.71 -5.11
N LEU A 62 0.68 0.36 -4.44
CA LEU A 62 1.35 1.28 -3.51
C LEU A 62 1.87 2.52 -4.24
N LEU A 63 2.42 2.33 -5.43
CA LEU A 63 2.91 3.44 -6.23
C LEU A 63 1.77 4.35 -6.67
N CYS A 64 0.62 3.79 -7.05
CA CYS A 64 -0.56 4.57 -7.39
C CYS A 64 -1.03 5.40 -6.20
N TRP A 65 -1.07 4.81 -5.01
CA TRP A 65 -1.44 5.53 -3.79
C TRP A 65 -0.47 6.68 -3.49
N HIS A 66 0.82 6.41 -3.65
CA HIS A 66 1.84 7.44 -3.43
C HIS A 66 1.65 8.63 -4.38
N ARG A 67 1.44 8.35 -5.65
CA ARG A 67 1.23 9.40 -6.65
C ARG A 67 -0.04 10.20 -6.38
N LEU A 68 -1.12 9.51 -6.02
CA LEU A 68 -2.36 10.19 -5.67
C LEU A 68 -2.16 11.10 -4.46
N ALA A 69 -1.49 10.59 -3.43
CA ALA A 69 -1.23 11.38 -2.24
C ALA A 69 -0.45 12.65 -2.56
N LEU A 70 0.59 12.53 -3.39
CA LEU A 70 1.37 13.69 -3.81
C LEU A 70 0.49 14.72 -4.52
N SER A 71 -0.43 14.27 -5.36
CA SER A 71 -1.34 15.17 -6.07
C SER A 71 -2.31 15.89 -5.13
N ARG A 72 -2.51 15.32 -3.93
CA ARG A 72 -3.38 15.88 -2.90
C ARG A 72 -2.59 16.58 -1.80
N GLN A 73 -1.28 16.71 -1.95
CA GLN A 73 -0.39 17.29 -0.95
C GLN A 73 -0.42 16.52 0.37
N VAL A 74 -0.61 15.21 0.28
CA VAL A 74 -0.56 14.28 1.40
C VAL A 74 0.71 13.45 1.25
N SER A 75 1.46 13.32 2.33
CA SER A 75 2.66 12.47 2.34
C SER A 75 2.29 11.07 2.81
N LEU A 76 2.63 10.06 2.03
CA LEU A 76 2.53 8.68 2.48
C LEU A 76 3.91 8.15 2.84
N THR A 77 4.00 7.44 3.95
CA THR A 77 5.18 6.68 4.34
C THR A 77 4.76 5.24 4.53
N PHE A 78 5.50 4.30 3.95
CA PHE A 78 5.17 2.90 4.02
C PHE A 78 6.05 2.21 5.05
N GLU A 79 5.46 1.39 5.90
CA GLU A 79 6.15 0.67 6.96
C GLU A 79 5.74 -0.79 6.98
N GLY A 80 6.60 -1.64 7.54
CA GLY A 80 6.28 -3.04 7.77
C GLY A 80 6.31 -3.92 6.53
N ALA A 81 6.93 -3.44 5.44
CA ALA A 81 7.05 -4.26 4.24
C ALA A 81 7.91 -5.49 4.54
N SER A 82 7.47 -6.66 4.03
CA SER A 82 8.24 -7.88 4.17
C SER A 82 9.54 -7.81 3.38
N ASP A 83 10.51 -8.65 3.75
CA ASP A 83 11.77 -8.74 3.01
C ASP A 83 11.53 -9.13 1.55
N ARG A 84 10.55 -9.97 1.31
CA ARG A 84 10.16 -10.36 -0.05
C ARG A 84 9.68 -9.17 -0.87
N LEU A 85 8.82 -8.35 -0.27
CA LEU A 85 8.28 -7.19 -0.96
C LEU A 85 9.37 -6.17 -1.22
N LEU A 86 10.27 -5.95 -0.26
CA LEU A 86 11.42 -5.06 -0.42
C LEU A 86 12.33 -5.55 -1.54
N SER A 87 12.61 -6.85 -1.58
CA SER A 87 13.44 -7.45 -2.64
C SER A 87 12.79 -7.28 -4.02
N LEU A 88 11.49 -7.49 -4.09
CA LEU A 88 10.75 -7.34 -5.33
C LEU A 88 10.79 -5.90 -5.83
N ALA A 89 10.66 -4.94 -4.93
CA ALA A 89 10.74 -3.52 -5.27
C ALA A 89 12.13 -3.18 -5.83
N ALA A 90 13.17 -3.72 -5.21
CA ALA A 90 14.54 -3.49 -5.67
C ALA A 90 14.77 -4.06 -7.07
N LEU A 91 14.26 -5.29 -7.32
CA LEU A 91 14.38 -5.93 -8.62
C LEU A 91 13.60 -5.21 -9.72
N SER A 92 12.54 -4.52 -9.33
CA SER A 92 11.68 -3.78 -10.26
C SER A 92 12.08 -2.33 -10.40
N ASN A 93 13.18 -1.89 -9.78
CA ASN A 93 13.65 -0.50 -9.77
C ASN A 93 12.63 0.47 -9.16
N LEU A 94 11.79 -0.01 -8.24
CA LEU A 94 10.78 0.81 -7.59
C LEU A 94 11.16 1.22 -6.17
N LYS A 95 12.26 0.69 -5.66
CA LYS A 95 12.70 0.91 -4.29
C LYS A 95 12.82 2.39 -3.94
N ASP A 96 13.37 3.18 -4.86
CA ASP A 96 13.59 4.61 -4.63
C ASP A 96 12.34 5.45 -4.91
N GLN A 97 11.31 4.85 -5.48
CA GLN A 97 10.09 5.55 -5.84
C GLN A 97 8.99 5.42 -4.81
N ILE A 98 9.14 4.51 -3.86
CA ILE A 98 8.15 4.28 -2.81
C ILE A 98 8.77 4.65 -1.47
N PRO A 99 8.25 5.67 -0.77
CA PRO A 99 8.81 6.09 0.52
C PRO A 99 8.77 4.96 1.55
N GLY A 100 9.89 4.72 2.22
CA GLY A 100 10.00 3.65 3.21
C GLY A 100 10.55 2.34 2.65
N PHE A 101 10.81 2.27 1.35
CA PHE A 101 11.37 1.08 0.70
C PHE A 101 12.87 1.21 0.43
N ALA A 102 13.40 2.38 0.57
CA ALA A 102 14.82 2.61 0.32
C ALA A 102 15.65 2.36 1.58
#